data_45650b0627a8e6dc219d7c7696356ada
#
_entry.id   45650b0627a8e6dc219d7c7696356ada
#
_cell.length_a   1.000
_cell.length_b   1.000
_cell.length_c   1.000
_cell.angle_alpha   90.00
_cell.angle_beta   90.00
_cell.angle_gamma   90.00
#
_symmetry.space_group_name_H-M   'P 1'
#
loop_
_entity.id
_entity.type
_entity.pdbx_description
1 polymer ?
#
loop_
_entity_poly.entity_id
_entity_poly.type
_entity_poly.pdbx_seq_one_letter_code
_entity_poly.pdbx_strand_id
1 'polypeptide(L)'
;MIEHPKTKGDRTALAVMIALQDAGFGVALPFGENTRYDLVIDDGRSLARVQCKTGRLREGAVRWNACSNYAHHANPRMAQRDYIGEIDYFAVYCPETSGVYLVPIQHAQVRTKGSLRVHPPRNNQRRLIRLAREYEIGRVDIQPLNARVAG
;
A
#
# COMPACT_ATOMS: atom_id res chain seq x y z
N MET A 1 -0.34 -26.12 -0.88
CA MET A 1 -1.69 -25.65 -1.25
C MET A 1 -1.57 -24.24 -1.83
N ILE A 2 -2.05 -24.06 -3.05
CA ILE A 2 -2.07 -22.74 -3.69
C ILE A 2 -3.23 -21.93 -3.09
N GLU A 3 -2.92 -20.79 -2.49
CA GLU A 3 -3.91 -19.92 -1.89
C GLU A 3 -4.75 -19.22 -2.96
N HIS A 4 -6.06 -19.22 -2.81
CA HIS A 4 -6.97 -18.53 -3.72
C HIS A 4 -6.72 -17.00 -3.64
N PRO A 5 -6.73 -16.26 -4.77
CA PRO A 5 -6.44 -14.81 -4.78
C PRO A 5 -7.33 -13.99 -3.86
N LYS A 6 -8.60 -14.34 -3.71
CA LYS A 6 -9.52 -13.67 -2.79
C LYS A 6 -9.09 -13.86 -1.34
N THR A 7 -8.73 -15.08 -0.93
CA THR A 7 -8.23 -15.37 0.42
C THR A 7 -6.96 -14.59 0.73
N LYS A 8 -6.06 -14.50 -0.23
CA LYS A 8 -4.84 -13.69 -0.12
C LYS A 8 -5.15 -12.21 0.09
N GLY A 9 -6.11 -11.66 -0.66
CA GLY A 9 -6.56 -10.28 -0.49
C GLY A 9 -7.19 -10.03 0.88
N ASP A 10 -8.00 -10.97 1.35
CA ASP A 10 -8.64 -10.89 2.67
C ASP A 10 -7.59 -10.91 3.79
N ARG A 11 -6.58 -11.76 3.70
CA ARG A 11 -5.47 -11.78 4.67
C ARG A 11 -4.68 -10.49 4.69
N THR A 12 -4.41 -9.92 3.53
CA THR A 12 -3.74 -8.63 3.41
C THR A 12 -4.55 -7.54 4.09
N ALA A 13 -5.85 -7.46 3.83
CA ALA A 13 -6.72 -6.48 4.47
C ALA A 13 -6.73 -6.63 6.00
N LEU A 14 -6.80 -7.85 6.51
CA LEU A 14 -6.75 -8.13 7.96
C LEU A 14 -5.41 -7.69 8.57
N ALA A 15 -4.29 -8.00 7.91
CA ALA A 15 -2.96 -7.59 8.37
C ALA A 15 -2.83 -6.07 8.43
N VAL A 16 -3.35 -5.38 7.43
CA VAL A 16 -3.37 -3.91 7.37
C VAL A 16 -4.23 -3.34 8.51
N MET A 17 -5.44 -3.87 8.72
CA MET A 17 -6.33 -3.39 9.77
C MET A 17 -5.73 -3.55 11.15
N ILE A 18 -5.11 -4.70 11.44
CA ILE A 18 -4.43 -4.93 12.73
C ILE A 18 -3.30 -3.93 12.92
N ALA A 19 -2.44 -3.75 11.92
CA ALA A 19 -1.33 -2.80 12.01
C ALA A 19 -1.81 -1.37 12.26
N LEU A 20 -2.89 -0.95 11.60
CA LEU A 20 -3.48 0.38 11.78
C LEU A 20 -4.07 0.55 13.18
N GLN A 21 -4.80 -0.43 13.69
CA GLN A 21 -5.34 -0.38 15.04
C GLN A 21 -4.25 -0.35 16.10
N ASP A 22 -3.23 -1.18 15.96
CA ASP A 22 -2.08 -1.20 16.88
C ASP A 22 -1.32 0.13 16.87
N ALA A 23 -1.33 0.84 15.75
CA ALA A 23 -0.75 2.17 15.63
C ALA A 23 -1.69 3.30 16.14
N GLY A 24 -2.89 2.98 16.59
CA GLY A 24 -3.83 3.94 17.15
C GLY A 24 -4.74 4.63 16.14
N PHE A 25 -4.80 4.17 14.91
CA PHE A 25 -5.74 4.71 13.92
C PHE A 25 -7.11 4.05 14.02
N GLY A 26 -8.17 4.82 13.78
CA GLY A 26 -9.51 4.28 13.50
C GLY A 26 -9.56 3.73 12.07
N VAL A 27 -10.37 2.69 11.85
CA VAL A 27 -10.56 2.09 10.54
C VAL A 27 -12.05 2.03 10.24
N ALA A 28 -12.44 2.54 9.06
CA ALA A 28 -13.80 2.42 8.54
C ALA A 28 -13.78 1.65 7.23
N LEU A 29 -14.81 0.84 7.02
CA LEU A 29 -14.96 0.08 5.77
C LEU A 29 -16.06 0.70 4.92
N PRO A 30 -15.86 0.81 3.59
CA PRO A 30 -16.91 1.31 2.72
C PRO A 30 -18.07 0.32 2.62
N PHE A 31 -19.27 0.84 2.44
CA PHE A 31 -20.43 0.03 2.12
C PHE A 31 -20.48 -0.23 0.62
N GLY A 32 -20.70 -1.48 0.23
CA GLY A 32 -20.78 -1.88 -1.17
C GLY A 32 -19.43 -2.32 -1.77
N GLU A 33 -19.44 -2.63 -3.07
CA GLU A 33 -18.29 -3.27 -3.74
C GLU A 33 -17.62 -2.41 -4.81
N ASN A 34 -18.15 -1.21 -5.09
CA ASN A 34 -17.71 -0.39 -6.23
C ASN A 34 -16.76 0.74 -5.86
N THR A 35 -16.24 0.77 -4.65
CA THR A 35 -15.24 1.77 -4.25
C THR A 35 -13.84 1.40 -4.72
N ARG A 36 -13.04 2.41 -5.04
CA ARG A 36 -11.64 2.20 -5.44
C ARG A 36 -10.71 2.01 -4.25
N TYR A 37 -11.17 2.22 -3.04
CA TYR A 37 -10.42 2.02 -1.82
C TYR A 37 -11.03 0.88 -0.99
N ASP A 38 -10.21 0.19 -0.22
CA ASP A 38 -10.63 -0.94 0.62
C ASP A 38 -11.03 -0.52 2.01
N LEU A 39 -10.45 0.58 2.51
CA LEU A 39 -10.76 1.10 3.83
C LEU A 39 -10.44 2.60 3.93
N VAL A 40 -10.91 3.21 5.01
CA VAL A 40 -10.63 4.60 5.36
C VAL A 40 -9.90 4.60 6.70
N ILE A 41 -8.80 5.33 6.78
CA ILE A 41 -8.09 5.60 8.02
C ILE A 41 -8.64 6.89 8.63
N ASP A 42 -8.89 6.85 9.93
CA ASP A 42 -9.23 8.02 10.75
C ASP A 42 -8.12 8.25 11.78
N ASP A 43 -7.42 9.38 11.68
CA ASP A 43 -6.38 9.77 12.63
C ASP A 43 -6.93 10.65 13.79
N GLY A 44 -8.25 10.80 13.88
CA GLY A 44 -8.91 11.67 14.85
C GLY A 44 -9.10 13.12 14.36
N ARG A 45 -8.50 13.50 13.24
CA ARG A 45 -8.59 14.84 12.64
C ARG A 45 -8.96 14.81 11.18
N SER A 46 -8.48 13.83 10.44
CA SER A 46 -8.70 13.67 9.00
C SER A 46 -8.96 12.23 8.64
N LEU A 47 -9.58 12.04 7.48
CA LEU A 47 -9.86 10.74 6.90
C LEU A 47 -9.00 10.54 5.65
N ALA A 48 -8.54 9.33 5.42
CA ALA A 48 -7.76 8.99 4.23
C ALA A 48 -8.26 7.69 3.61
N ARG A 49 -8.41 7.69 2.29
CA ARG A 49 -8.80 6.52 1.51
C ARG A 49 -7.59 5.65 1.25
N VAL A 50 -7.72 4.35 1.49
CA VAL A 50 -6.60 3.40 1.42
C VAL A 50 -6.95 2.22 0.56
N GLN A 51 -6.08 1.90 -0.38
CA GLN A 51 -6.09 0.66 -1.14
C GLN A 51 -5.06 -0.30 -0.54
N CYS A 52 -5.52 -1.48 -0.14
CA CYS A 52 -4.65 -2.53 0.39
C CYS A 52 -4.03 -3.33 -0.77
N LYS A 53 -2.74 -3.57 -0.71
CA LYS A 53 -2.02 -4.37 -1.70
C LYS A 53 -1.12 -5.38 -1.03
N THR A 54 -1.02 -6.56 -1.60
CA THR A 54 -0.02 -7.55 -1.19
C THR A 54 1.29 -7.25 -1.90
N GLY A 55 2.33 -7.00 -1.11
CA GLY A 55 3.69 -6.83 -1.61
C GLY A 55 4.44 -8.14 -1.64
N ARG A 56 5.49 -8.18 -2.42
CA ARG A 56 6.44 -9.30 -2.50
C ARG A 56 7.85 -8.78 -2.42
N LEU A 57 8.68 -9.47 -1.64
CA LEU A 57 10.11 -9.18 -1.58
C LEU A 57 10.79 -9.74 -2.83
N ARG A 58 11.37 -8.87 -3.65
CA ARG A 58 12.12 -9.23 -4.86
C ARG A 58 13.36 -8.35 -4.95
N GLU A 59 14.51 -8.97 -5.08
CA GLU A 59 15.80 -8.26 -5.24
C GLU A 59 16.04 -7.17 -4.18
N GLY A 60 15.69 -7.46 -2.92
CA GLY A 60 15.86 -6.53 -1.80
C GLY A 60 14.86 -5.39 -1.72
N ALA A 61 13.77 -5.47 -2.48
CA ALA A 61 12.69 -4.48 -2.45
C ALA A 61 11.32 -5.13 -2.29
N VAL A 62 10.43 -4.46 -1.56
CA VAL A 62 9.01 -4.78 -1.53
C VAL A 62 8.36 -4.18 -2.75
N ARG A 63 7.77 -5.00 -3.60
CA ARG A 63 7.09 -4.56 -4.85
C ARG A 63 5.63 -4.95 -4.83
N TRP A 64 4.78 -4.08 -5.37
CA TRP A 64 3.34 -4.32 -5.48
C TRP A 64 2.78 -3.71 -6.76
N ASN A 65 1.61 -4.19 -7.19
CA ASN A 65 0.90 -3.60 -8.32
C ASN A 65 0.22 -2.29 -7.88
N ALA A 66 0.58 -1.18 -8.52
CA ALA A 66 0.03 0.15 -8.27
C ALA A 66 -1.16 0.48 -9.18
N CYS A 67 -1.70 -0.50 -9.87
CA CYS A 67 -2.87 -0.39 -10.72
C CYS A 67 -3.81 -1.57 -10.51
N SER A 68 -5.05 -1.44 -10.96
CA SER A 68 -6.00 -2.55 -11.09
C SER A 68 -6.04 -3.06 -12.52
N ASN A 69 -6.31 -4.35 -12.69
CA ASN A 69 -6.47 -4.98 -13.99
C ASN A 69 -7.93 -5.33 -14.24
N TYR A 70 -8.43 -4.99 -15.42
CA TYR A 70 -9.72 -5.46 -15.91
C TYR A 70 -9.49 -6.80 -16.64
N ALA A 71 -9.89 -7.90 -16.04
CA ALA A 71 -9.59 -9.26 -16.50
C ALA A 71 -10.17 -9.63 -17.87
N HIS A 72 -11.11 -8.85 -18.39
CA HIS A 72 -11.82 -9.15 -19.64
C HIS A 72 -11.70 -8.07 -20.72
N HIS A 73 -10.74 -7.15 -20.59
CA HIS A 73 -10.56 -6.14 -21.64
C HIS A 73 -9.78 -6.70 -22.82
N ALA A 74 -10.30 -6.50 -24.04
CA ALA A 74 -9.69 -6.99 -25.27
C ALA A 74 -8.29 -6.42 -25.56
N ASN A 75 -7.98 -5.22 -25.04
CA ASN A 75 -6.67 -4.59 -25.16
C ASN A 75 -5.97 -4.58 -23.79
N PRO A 76 -4.87 -5.35 -23.60
CA PRO A 76 -4.16 -5.41 -22.32
C PRO A 76 -3.63 -4.06 -21.81
N ARG A 77 -3.33 -3.12 -22.70
CA ARG A 77 -2.86 -1.78 -22.32
C ARG A 77 -3.95 -0.91 -21.73
N MET A 78 -5.20 -1.13 -22.14
CA MET A 78 -6.37 -0.42 -21.62
C MET A 78 -7.01 -1.15 -20.45
N ALA A 79 -6.55 -2.36 -20.12
CA ALA A 79 -7.01 -3.15 -18.98
C ALA A 79 -6.42 -2.68 -17.64
N GLN A 80 -5.46 -1.77 -17.65
CA GLN A 80 -4.82 -1.24 -16.45
C GLN A 80 -5.39 0.14 -16.11
N ARG A 81 -5.73 0.33 -14.83
CA ARG A 81 -6.21 1.60 -14.31
C ARG A 81 -5.45 1.94 -13.03
N ASP A 82 -4.82 3.11 -12.99
CA ASP A 82 -4.17 3.61 -11.79
C ASP A 82 -5.18 4.08 -10.73
N TYR A 83 -4.67 4.51 -9.59
CA TYR A 83 -5.46 4.98 -8.46
C TYR A 83 -5.30 6.48 -8.19
N ILE A 84 -4.65 7.21 -9.09
CA ILE A 84 -4.37 8.65 -8.93
C ILE A 84 -5.70 9.42 -8.80
N GLY A 85 -5.81 10.22 -7.74
CA GLY A 85 -7.03 10.97 -7.43
C GLY A 85 -8.14 10.15 -6.77
N GLU A 86 -8.00 8.83 -6.66
CA GLU A 86 -9.03 7.93 -6.12
C GLU A 86 -8.67 7.36 -4.75
N ILE A 87 -7.40 7.41 -4.35
CA ILE A 87 -6.92 7.01 -3.03
C ILE A 87 -5.89 8.02 -2.51
N ASP A 88 -5.64 7.99 -1.22
CA ASP A 88 -4.63 8.81 -0.58
C ASP A 88 -3.37 8.01 -0.24
N TYR A 89 -3.54 6.71 0.06
CA TYR A 89 -2.45 5.81 0.42
C TYR A 89 -2.64 4.42 -0.18
N PHE A 90 -1.52 3.76 -0.49
CA PHE A 90 -1.45 2.32 -0.50
C PHE A 90 -1.06 1.82 0.89
N ALA A 91 -1.72 0.79 1.38
CA ALA A 91 -1.25 0.01 2.53
C ALA A 91 -0.76 -1.33 1.99
N VAL A 92 0.54 -1.55 2.04
CA VAL A 92 1.18 -2.72 1.44
C VAL A 92 1.60 -3.68 2.54
N TYR A 93 1.01 -4.86 2.57
CA TYR A 93 1.45 -5.96 3.41
C TYR A 93 2.40 -6.87 2.64
N CYS A 94 3.60 -7.08 3.17
CA CYS A 94 4.59 -7.98 2.60
C CYS A 94 4.77 -9.19 3.53
N PRO A 95 4.30 -10.39 3.12
CA PRO A 95 4.43 -11.58 3.97
C PRO A 95 5.88 -11.94 4.32
N GLU A 96 6.81 -11.75 3.40
CA GLU A 96 8.22 -12.11 3.63
C GLU A 96 8.89 -11.26 4.71
N THR A 97 8.49 -10.00 4.86
CA THR A 97 9.00 -9.11 5.91
C THR A 97 8.06 -9.02 7.11
N SER A 98 6.84 -9.54 7.00
CA SER A 98 5.74 -9.35 7.96
C SER A 98 5.42 -7.88 8.23
N GLY A 99 5.82 -6.98 7.34
CA GLY A 99 5.64 -5.55 7.49
C GLY A 99 4.40 -5.04 6.78
N VAL A 100 3.83 -3.96 7.31
CA VAL A 100 2.78 -3.19 6.67
C VAL A 100 3.30 -1.78 6.43
N TYR A 101 3.26 -1.33 5.20
CA TYR A 101 3.83 -0.06 4.77
C TYR A 101 2.72 0.86 4.26
N LEU A 102 2.62 2.06 4.84
CA LEU A 102 1.65 3.07 4.43
C LEU A 102 2.34 4.07 3.51
N VAL A 103 2.01 4.02 2.22
CA VAL A 103 2.70 4.77 1.17
C VAL A 103 1.75 5.81 0.56
N PRO A 104 2.03 7.12 0.73
CA PRO A 104 1.25 8.15 0.05
C PRO A 104 1.23 7.90 -1.46
N ILE A 105 0.08 8.14 -2.10
CA ILE A 105 -0.05 7.94 -3.54
C ILE A 105 0.97 8.78 -4.34
N GLN A 106 1.32 9.96 -3.82
CA GLN A 106 2.33 10.83 -4.44
C GLN A 106 3.73 10.19 -4.46
N HIS A 107 4.00 9.27 -3.54
CA HIS A 107 5.27 8.55 -3.45
C HIS A 107 5.30 7.26 -4.28
N ALA A 108 4.17 6.86 -4.84
CA ALA A 108 4.02 5.67 -5.67
C ALA A 108 3.66 6.03 -7.12
N GLN A 109 4.25 7.10 -7.65
CA GLN A 109 3.96 7.64 -8.99
C GLN A 109 4.52 6.78 -10.14
N VAL A 110 4.65 5.49 -9.93
CA VAL A 110 4.97 4.54 -10.99
C VAL A 110 3.68 3.97 -11.55
N ARG A 111 3.54 3.97 -12.85
CA ARG A 111 2.29 3.65 -13.53
C ARG A 111 1.77 2.23 -13.26
N THR A 112 2.65 1.29 -12.95
CA THR A 112 2.28 -0.12 -12.85
C THR A 112 2.70 -0.79 -11.56
N LYS A 113 3.88 -0.47 -11.02
CA LYS A 113 4.43 -1.13 -9.83
C LYS A 113 5.03 -0.12 -8.86
N GLY A 114 4.67 -0.25 -7.57
CA GLY A 114 5.35 0.44 -6.48
C GLY A 114 6.53 -0.36 -5.97
N SER A 115 7.51 0.30 -5.35
CA SER A 115 8.70 -0.35 -4.82
C SER A 115 9.25 0.41 -3.62
N LEU A 116 9.57 -0.34 -2.55
CA LEU A 116 10.26 0.17 -1.36
C LEU A 116 11.49 -0.71 -1.08
N ARG A 117 12.65 -0.09 -0.94
CA ARG A 117 13.90 -0.83 -0.66
C ARG A 117 13.95 -1.28 0.79
N VAL A 118 14.18 -2.57 1.00
CA VAL A 118 14.44 -3.16 2.31
C VAL A 118 15.94 -3.16 2.60
N HIS A 119 16.73 -3.54 1.60
CA HIS A 119 18.19 -3.53 1.69
C HIS A 119 18.76 -2.35 0.92
N PRO A 120 19.83 -1.70 1.44
CA PRO A 120 20.48 -0.60 0.70
C PRO A 120 20.92 -1.06 -0.69
N PRO A 121 20.80 -0.21 -1.72
CA PRO A 121 21.27 -0.56 -3.05
C PRO A 121 22.79 -0.74 -3.07
N ARG A 122 23.29 -1.73 -3.81
CA ARG A 122 24.71 -2.05 -3.90
C ARG A 122 25.60 -0.94 -4.47
N ASN A 123 24.99 -0.03 -5.25
CA ASN A 123 25.70 1.03 -5.96
C ASN A 123 25.61 2.40 -5.31
N ASN A 124 25.21 2.47 -4.04
CA ASN A 124 25.02 3.72 -3.28
C ASN A 124 24.08 4.74 -3.96
N GLN A 125 23.25 4.32 -4.90
CA GLN A 125 22.22 5.19 -5.46
C GLN A 125 21.19 5.55 -4.38
N ARG A 126 21.10 6.84 -4.07
CA ARG A 126 20.12 7.37 -3.11
C ARG A 126 18.98 8.13 -3.76
N ARG A 127 19.19 8.56 -5.00
CA ARG A 127 18.19 9.32 -5.75
C ARG A 127 17.02 8.43 -6.17
N LEU A 128 15.79 8.88 -5.93
CA LEU A 128 14.55 8.18 -6.25
C LEU A 128 14.34 6.85 -5.51
N ILE A 129 15.15 6.57 -4.48
CA ILE A 129 15.01 5.37 -3.67
C ILE A 129 14.24 5.71 -2.40
N ARG A 130 13.20 4.91 -2.12
CA ARG A 130 12.41 5.00 -0.91
C ARG A 130 12.68 3.78 -0.05
N LEU A 131 13.00 4.02 1.22
CA LEU A 131 13.34 2.95 2.17
C LEU A 131 12.06 2.46 2.86
N ALA A 132 11.83 1.16 2.85
CA ALA A 132 10.64 0.53 3.44
C ALA A 132 10.46 0.92 4.91
N ARG A 133 11.54 0.99 5.69
CA ARG A 133 11.50 1.35 7.12
C ARG A 133 10.87 2.72 7.41
N GLU A 134 10.91 3.64 6.45
CA GLU A 134 10.35 4.98 6.60
C GLU A 134 8.82 5.00 6.44
N TYR A 135 8.26 3.93 5.90
CA TYR A 135 6.83 3.79 5.64
C TYR A 135 6.16 2.75 6.54
N GLU A 136 6.94 1.98 7.31
CA GLU A 136 6.42 0.89 8.13
C GLU A 136 5.55 1.41 9.27
N ILE A 137 4.34 0.87 9.38
CA ILE A 137 3.41 1.17 10.46
C ILE A 137 3.85 0.42 11.72
N GLY A 138 3.80 1.09 12.87
CA GLY A 138 4.04 0.48 14.18
C GLY A 138 5.46 0.60 14.70
N ARG A 139 6.40 1.11 13.91
CA ARG A 139 7.78 1.37 14.37
C ARG A 139 8.05 2.82 14.72
N VAL A 140 7.14 3.72 14.39
CA VAL A 140 7.28 5.16 14.62
C VAL A 140 6.04 5.63 15.35
N ASP A 141 6.19 6.58 16.24
CA ASP A 141 5.09 7.26 16.90
C ASP A 141 4.01 7.67 15.89
N ILE A 142 2.75 7.63 16.34
CA ILE A 142 1.60 8.01 15.52
C ILE A 142 1.84 9.41 14.99
N GLN A 143 2.26 9.52 13.74
CA GLN A 143 2.35 10.80 13.07
C GLN A 143 1.01 11.10 12.39
N PRO A 144 0.53 12.35 12.47
CA PRO A 144 -0.63 12.77 11.70
C PRO A 144 -0.46 12.40 10.23
N LEU A 145 -1.55 12.02 9.56
CA LEU A 145 -1.51 11.64 8.14
C LEU A 145 -0.87 12.73 7.28
N ASN A 146 -1.13 14.00 7.59
CA ASN A 146 -0.56 15.12 6.85
C ASN A 146 0.96 15.22 6.96
N ALA A 147 1.56 14.81 8.08
CA ALA A 147 3.00 14.82 8.25
C ALA A 147 3.71 13.76 7.40
N ARG A 148 3.02 12.68 7.02
CA ARG A 148 3.55 11.61 6.16
C ARG A 148 3.70 12.04 4.70
N VAL A 149 2.92 13.02 4.26
CA VAL A 149 2.94 13.53 2.89
C VAL A 149 4.00 14.61 2.70
N ALA A 150 4.37 15.32 3.76
CA ALA A 150 5.33 16.43 3.72
C ALA A 150 6.80 15.97 3.73
N GLY A 151 7.07 14.69 3.89
CA GLY A 151 8.42 14.12 3.96
C GLY A 151 9.05 13.76 2.62
#